data_48c4576fa594a23d323598716a77f9d4
#
_entry.id   48c4576fa594a23d323598716a77f9d4
#
_cell.length_a   1.000
_cell.length_b   1.000
_cell.length_c   1.000
_cell.angle_alpha   90.00
_cell.angle_beta   90.00
_cell.angle_gamma   90.00
#
_symmetry.space_group_name_H-M   'P 1'
#
loop_
_entity.id
_entity.type
_entity.pdbx_description
1 polymer ?
#
loop_
_entity_poly.entity_id
_entity_poly.type
_entity_poly.pdbx_seq_one_letter_code
_entity_poly.pdbx_strand_id
1 'polypeptide(L)'
;GDGRVAFDRYDGQPVIIWDDWRAKDLLSKFDRGTVWKIFAINPEKISLSVKYGEINLTNTVNIITSVQKFQDFIDELAGEYVDRNRTKHKKEDKTQGYRRFPVFIEVTKQSLEIYVSQALSDGEYKEYERAMKVEASMIEFAQNNTKENLKKIGEPFVKVHKKVEKKHGAE
;
A
#
# COMPACT_ATOMS: atom_id res chain seq x y z
N GLY A 1 -12.78 -16.17 -1.45
CA GLY A 1 -13.87 -15.26 -1.11
C GLY A 1 -14.53 -14.75 -2.37
N ASP A 2 -15.83 -14.87 -2.42
CA ASP A 2 -16.66 -14.48 -3.54
C ASP A 2 -16.54 -12.97 -3.77
N GLY A 3 -16.08 -12.56 -4.96
CA GLY A 3 -15.76 -11.17 -5.33
C GLY A 3 -16.92 -10.18 -5.33
N ARG A 4 -17.97 -10.47 -4.58
CA ARG A 4 -19.24 -9.78 -4.70
C ARG A 4 -19.38 -8.53 -3.85
N VAL A 5 -18.49 -8.27 -2.86
CA VAL A 5 -18.82 -7.28 -1.82
C VAL A 5 -17.58 -6.59 -1.21
N ALA A 6 -16.62 -6.18 -2.02
CA ALA A 6 -15.44 -5.51 -1.49
C ALA A 6 -15.75 -4.19 -0.76
N PHE A 7 -16.87 -3.53 -1.10
CA PHE A 7 -17.20 -2.19 -0.60
C PHE A 7 -18.65 -2.03 -0.10
N ASP A 8 -19.34 -3.12 0.24
CA ASP A 8 -20.79 -3.13 0.62
C ASP A 8 -21.15 -2.18 1.76
N ARG A 9 -20.21 -1.78 2.58
CA ARG A 9 -20.41 -0.91 3.72
C ARG A 9 -19.58 0.36 3.68
N TYR A 10 -19.00 0.65 2.50
CA TYR A 10 -18.23 1.87 2.35
C TYR A 10 -19.17 3.06 2.26
N ASP A 11 -19.03 4.00 3.18
CA ASP A 11 -19.82 5.23 3.30
C ASP A 11 -18.88 6.43 3.50
N GLY A 12 -17.83 6.53 2.67
CA GLY A 12 -16.90 7.65 2.69
C GLY A 12 -15.85 7.60 3.80
N GLN A 13 -15.57 6.43 4.38
CA GLN A 13 -14.52 6.33 5.40
C GLN A 13 -13.16 6.77 4.84
N PRO A 14 -12.36 7.53 5.62
CA PRO A 14 -11.09 8.06 5.15
C PRO A 14 -9.98 7.00 5.00
N VAL A 15 -10.14 5.83 5.60
CA VAL A 15 -9.17 4.73 5.57
C VAL A 15 -9.83 3.47 5.05
N ILE A 16 -9.20 2.81 4.08
CA ILE A 16 -9.56 1.47 3.62
C ILE A 16 -8.45 0.50 4.00
N ILE A 17 -8.80 -0.60 4.65
CA ILE A 17 -7.88 -1.69 4.98
C ILE A 17 -8.17 -2.86 4.04
N TRP A 18 -7.16 -3.25 3.27
CA TRP A 18 -7.14 -4.40 2.37
C TRP A 18 -6.45 -5.55 3.09
N ASP A 19 -7.23 -6.39 3.76
CA ASP A 19 -6.69 -7.41 4.64
C ASP A 19 -6.35 -8.70 3.88
N ASP A 20 -5.10 -9.14 4.02
CA ASP A 20 -4.51 -10.34 3.40
C ASP A 20 -4.63 -10.40 1.86
N TRP A 21 -4.38 -9.28 1.18
CA TRP A 21 -4.40 -9.22 -0.27
C TRP A 21 -3.01 -9.43 -0.89
N ARG A 22 -2.97 -10.21 -1.96
CA ARG A 22 -1.80 -10.33 -2.84
C ARG A 22 -2.03 -9.52 -4.12
N ALA A 23 -0.96 -9.20 -4.84
CA ALA A 23 -1.06 -8.47 -6.10
C ALA A 23 -2.00 -9.17 -7.12
N LYS A 24 -1.92 -10.49 -7.23
CA LYS A 24 -2.81 -11.28 -8.09
C LYS A 24 -4.29 -11.16 -7.71
N ASP A 25 -4.58 -11.01 -6.42
CA ASP A 25 -5.96 -10.89 -5.93
C ASP A 25 -6.56 -9.56 -6.37
N LEU A 26 -5.77 -8.48 -6.32
CA LEU A 26 -6.14 -7.17 -6.88
C LEU A 26 -6.37 -7.26 -8.39
N LEU A 27 -5.43 -7.84 -9.13
CA LEU A 27 -5.49 -7.95 -10.59
C LEU A 27 -6.58 -8.93 -11.09
N SER A 28 -7.04 -9.84 -10.24
CA SER A 28 -8.17 -10.72 -10.56
C SER A 28 -9.53 -10.00 -10.46
N LYS A 29 -9.60 -8.92 -9.67
CA LYS A 29 -10.84 -8.17 -9.43
C LYS A 29 -10.91 -6.87 -10.19
N PHE A 30 -9.78 -6.23 -10.39
CA PHE A 30 -9.68 -4.94 -11.05
C PHE A 30 -8.65 -5.01 -12.17
N ASP A 31 -8.90 -4.36 -13.28
CA ASP A 31 -7.85 -4.14 -14.26
C ASP A 31 -6.72 -3.29 -13.65
N ARG A 32 -5.53 -3.41 -14.23
CA ARG A 32 -4.32 -2.74 -13.69
C ARG A 32 -4.47 -1.23 -13.60
N GLY A 33 -5.09 -0.60 -14.59
CA GLY A 33 -5.34 0.83 -14.59
C GLY A 33 -6.24 1.25 -13.43
N THR A 34 -7.27 0.47 -13.14
CA THR A 34 -8.15 0.66 -11.98
C THR A 34 -7.40 0.48 -10.67
N VAL A 35 -6.53 -0.54 -10.54
CA VAL A 35 -5.69 -0.72 -9.35
C VAL A 35 -4.83 0.53 -9.13
N TRP A 36 -4.20 1.05 -10.18
CA TRP A 36 -3.39 2.26 -10.05
C TRP A 36 -4.18 3.50 -9.66
N LYS A 37 -5.43 3.61 -10.04
CA LYS A 37 -6.32 4.70 -9.59
C LYS A 37 -6.71 4.54 -8.13
N ILE A 38 -7.09 3.34 -7.69
CA ILE A 38 -7.47 3.06 -6.29
C ILE A 38 -6.37 3.46 -5.31
N PHE A 39 -5.11 3.22 -5.67
CA PHE A 39 -3.96 3.51 -4.81
C PHE A 39 -3.25 4.83 -5.18
N ALA A 40 -3.88 5.72 -5.94
CA ALA A 40 -3.30 7.03 -6.24
C ALA A 40 -3.12 7.87 -4.96
N ILE A 41 -1.98 8.57 -4.86
CA ILE A 41 -1.65 9.41 -3.68
C ILE A 41 -2.59 10.61 -3.56
N ASN A 42 -3.01 11.16 -4.70
CA ASN A 42 -4.03 12.21 -4.77
C ASN A 42 -5.27 11.62 -5.40
N PRO A 43 -6.15 10.98 -4.63
CA PRO A 43 -7.33 10.36 -5.17
C PRO A 43 -8.30 11.47 -5.66
N GLU A 44 -8.40 11.63 -6.97
CA GLU A 44 -9.63 12.13 -7.52
C GLU A 44 -10.74 11.13 -7.13
N LYS A 45 -11.98 11.61 -6.98
CA LYS A 45 -13.12 10.73 -6.73
C LYS A 45 -13.09 9.58 -7.72
N ILE A 46 -12.87 8.36 -7.23
CA ILE A 46 -12.82 7.16 -8.08
C ILE A 46 -14.19 6.52 -8.01
N SER A 47 -14.89 6.53 -9.13
CA SER A 47 -16.10 5.72 -9.31
C SER A 47 -15.69 4.31 -9.71
N LEU A 48 -16.10 3.33 -8.94
CA LEU A 48 -15.93 1.92 -9.24
C LEU A 48 -17.28 1.29 -9.51
N SER A 49 -17.40 0.67 -10.68
CA SER A 49 -18.58 -0.16 -10.99
C SER A 49 -18.56 -1.41 -10.11
N VAL A 50 -19.62 -1.60 -9.35
CA VAL A 50 -19.85 -2.78 -8.54
C VAL A 50 -21.12 -3.50 -9.04
N LYS A 51 -21.35 -4.74 -8.60
CA LYS A 51 -22.42 -5.60 -9.12
C LYS A 51 -23.82 -4.95 -9.14
N TYR A 52 -24.08 -3.99 -8.28
CA TYR A 52 -25.39 -3.35 -8.14
C TYR A 52 -25.36 -1.82 -8.20
N GLY A 53 -24.33 -1.24 -8.82
CA GLY A 53 -24.22 0.20 -8.96
C GLY A 53 -22.80 0.71 -9.06
N GLU A 54 -22.61 1.94 -8.63
CA GLU A 54 -21.29 2.59 -8.56
C GLU A 54 -20.98 2.97 -7.12
N ILE A 55 -19.73 2.80 -6.72
CA ILE A 55 -19.22 3.26 -5.45
C ILE A 55 -18.15 4.32 -5.70
N ASN A 56 -18.30 5.47 -5.05
CA ASN A 56 -17.32 6.53 -5.09
C ASN A 56 -16.35 6.40 -3.92
N LEU A 57 -15.10 6.03 -4.20
CA LEU A 57 -14.06 6.00 -3.17
C LEU A 57 -13.55 7.42 -2.93
N THR A 58 -13.64 7.86 -1.68
CA THR A 58 -13.18 9.18 -1.21
C THR A 58 -12.13 9.06 -0.11
N ASN A 59 -11.64 7.85 0.13
CA ASN A 59 -10.62 7.59 1.14
C ASN A 59 -9.29 8.24 0.76
N THR A 60 -8.58 8.71 1.78
CA THR A 60 -7.26 9.33 1.66
C THR A 60 -6.12 8.37 2.02
N VAL A 61 -6.43 7.26 2.68
CA VAL A 61 -5.45 6.27 3.13
C VAL A 61 -5.88 4.87 2.70
N ASN A 62 -4.94 4.12 2.11
CA ASN A 62 -5.07 2.70 1.86
C ASN A 62 -4.00 1.95 2.65
N ILE A 63 -4.41 0.92 3.38
CA ILE A 63 -3.51 0.01 4.10
C ILE A 63 -3.70 -1.39 3.52
N ILE A 64 -2.64 -2.01 3.03
CA ILE A 64 -2.68 -3.39 2.55
C ILE A 64 -1.88 -4.25 3.51
N THR A 65 -2.48 -5.31 4.02
CA THR A 65 -1.75 -6.40 4.67
C THR A 65 -1.56 -7.54 3.68
N SER A 66 -0.38 -8.15 3.66
CA SER A 66 -0.08 -9.24 2.76
C SER A 66 1.00 -10.16 3.33
N VAL A 67 0.90 -11.44 3.03
CA VAL A 67 1.98 -12.41 3.26
C VAL A 67 3.00 -12.41 2.12
N GLN A 68 2.70 -11.74 1.01
CA GLN A 68 3.60 -11.57 -0.12
C GLN A 68 4.69 -10.56 0.23
N LYS A 69 5.94 -10.85 -0.12
CA LYS A 69 7.02 -9.87 0.03
C LYS A 69 6.72 -8.63 -0.80
N PHE A 70 7.04 -7.48 -0.25
CA PHE A 70 6.71 -6.19 -0.90
C PHE A 70 7.28 -6.09 -2.33
N GLN A 71 8.53 -6.49 -2.55
CA GLN A 71 9.13 -6.43 -3.88
C GLN A 71 8.39 -7.33 -4.89
N ASP A 72 8.03 -8.56 -4.47
CA ASP A 72 7.27 -9.48 -5.31
C ASP A 72 5.86 -8.92 -5.59
N PHE A 73 5.26 -8.23 -4.62
CA PHE A 73 3.97 -7.58 -4.77
C PHE A 73 4.02 -6.47 -5.84
N ILE A 74 5.03 -5.60 -5.80
CA ILE A 74 5.21 -4.54 -6.79
C ILE A 74 5.55 -5.12 -8.16
N ASP A 75 6.40 -6.15 -8.23
CA ASP A 75 6.78 -6.81 -9.48
C ASP A 75 5.58 -7.45 -10.16
N GLU A 76 4.71 -8.09 -9.40
CA GLU A 76 3.49 -8.70 -9.93
C GLU A 76 2.47 -7.64 -10.36
N LEU A 77 2.30 -6.56 -9.60
CA LEU A 77 1.45 -5.43 -10.01
C LEU A 77 1.95 -4.78 -11.29
N ALA A 78 3.25 -4.57 -11.43
CA ALA A 78 3.85 -4.01 -12.63
C ALA A 78 3.78 -4.96 -13.84
N GLY A 79 3.96 -6.24 -13.64
CA GLY A 79 3.80 -7.39 -14.55
C GLY A 79 4.08 -7.19 -16.04
N GLU A 80 4.39 -8.26 -16.72
CA GLU A 80 4.41 -8.26 -18.20
C GLU A 80 2.98 -8.44 -18.70
N TYR A 81 2.57 -7.67 -19.69
CA TYR A 81 1.32 -7.91 -20.40
C TYR A 81 1.59 -8.24 -21.87
N VAL A 82 0.74 -9.09 -22.41
CA VAL A 82 0.74 -9.42 -23.83
C VAL A 82 -0.44 -8.69 -24.45
N ASP A 83 -0.18 -7.88 -25.45
CA ASP A 83 -1.24 -7.18 -26.16
C ASP A 83 -2.07 -8.11 -27.07
N ARG A 84 -3.12 -7.56 -27.70
CA ARG A 84 -3.97 -8.33 -28.61
C ARG A 84 -3.22 -8.91 -29.82
N ASN A 85 -2.05 -8.36 -30.15
CA ASN A 85 -1.19 -8.81 -31.25
C ASN A 85 -0.16 -9.84 -30.80
N ARG A 86 -0.28 -10.35 -29.55
CA ARG A 86 0.67 -11.28 -28.91
C ARG A 86 2.09 -10.70 -28.75
N THR A 87 2.24 -9.40 -28.78
CA THR A 87 3.52 -8.74 -28.53
C THR A 87 3.69 -8.58 -27.02
N LYS A 88 4.81 -9.08 -26.47
CA LYS A 88 5.19 -8.85 -25.07
C LYS A 88 5.64 -7.41 -24.94
N HIS A 89 4.90 -6.64 -24.19
CA HIS A 89 5.35 -5.32 -23.75
C HIS A 89 6.20 -5.48 -22.50
N LYS A 90 7.29 -4.72 -22.45
CA LYS A 90 8.12 -4.61 -21.24
C LYS A 90 7.25 -4.27 -20.06
N LYS A 91 7.61 -4.79 -18.89
CA LYS A 91 7.02 -4.48 -17.60
C LYS A 91 6.65 -3.01 -17.55
N GLU A 92 5.43 -2.73 -17.15
CA GLU A 92 5.07 -1.37 -16.73
C GLU A 92 6.11 -0.90 -15.72
N ASP A 93 6.45 0.38 -15.81
CA ASP A 93 7.47 0.95 -14.97
C ASP A 93 7.11 0.75 -13.48
N LYS A 94 7.96 0.07 -12.74
CA LYS A 94 7.81 -0.16 -11.30
C LYS A 94 7.66 1.14 -10.51
N THR A 95 8.11 2.26 -11.06
CA THR A 95 7.93 3.59 -10.48
C THR A 95 6.46 3.90 -10.23
N GLN A 96 5.54 3.36 -11.04
CA GLN A 96 4.10 3.49 -10.80
C GLN A 96 3.68 2.87 -9.47
N GLY A 97 4.28 1.72 -9.11
CA GLY A 97 4.09 1.10 -7.80
C GLY A 97 4.73 1.91 -6.68
N TYR A 98 5.99 2.31 -6.84
CA TYR A 98 6.73 3.06 -5.82
C TYR A 98 6.06 4.40 -5.46
N ARG A 99 5.48 5.08 -6.44
CA ARG A 99 4.72 6.32 -6.21
C ARG A 99 3.46 6.12 -5.37
N ARG A 100 2.82 4.95 -5.47
CA ARG A 100 1.53 4.66 -4.82
C ARG A 100 1.67 4.00 -3.47
N PHE A 101 2.82 3.36 -3.24
CA PHE A 101 3.15 2.71 -1.98
C PHE A 101 4.39 3.37 -1.37
N PRO A 102 4.29 4.64 -0.91
CA PRO A 102 5.46 5.39 -0.44
C PRO A 102 6.07 4.80 0.84
N VAL A 103 5.32 3.99 1.56
CA VAL A 103 5.78 3.34 2.79
C VAL A 103 5.41 1.86 2.74
N PHE A 104 6.35 0.99 3.08
CA PHE A 104 6.01 -0.38 3.44
C PHE A 104 6.67 -0.78 4.77
N ILE A 105 6.04 -1.73 5.44
CA ILE A 105 6.48 -2.23 6.73
C ILE A 105 6.69 -3.73 6.62
N GLU A 106 7.92 -4.16 6.82
CA GLU A 106 8.24 -5.58 6.95
C GLU A 106 8.07 -6.01 8.40
N VAL A 107 7.19 -6.98 8.61
CA VAL A 107 6.91 -7.53 9.93
C VAL A 107 7.59 -8.88 10.05
N THR A 108 8.55 -8.99 10.95
CA THR A 108 9.22 -10.25 11.30
C THR A 108 8.75 -10.74 12.67
N LYS A 109 9.23 -11.88 13.11
CA LYS A 109 8.92 -12.37 14.47
C LYS A 109 9.50 -11.47 15.58
N GLN A 110 10.54 -10.70 15.28
CA GLN A 110 11.35 -9.97 16.28
C GLN A 110 11.48 -8.47 15.97
N SER A 111 10.98 -8.01 14.83
CA SER A 111 11.10 -6.60 14.45
C SER A 111 10.00 -6.14 13.52
N LEU A 112 9.79 -4.83 13.51
CA LEU A 112 9.10 -4.07 12.49
C LEU A 112 10.14 -3.21 11.79
N GLU A 113 10.27 -3.35 10.47
CA GLU A 113 11.18 -2.54 9.67
C GLU A 113 10.37 -1.67 8.72
N ILE A 114 10.56 -0.34 8.82
CA ILE A 114 9.83 0.65 8.05
C ILE A 114 10.73 1.14 6.93
N TYR A 115 10.23 1.03 5.73
CA TYR A 115 10.89 1.48 4.51
C TYR A 115 10.08 2.59 3.86
N VAL A 116 10.77 3.63 3.42
CA VAL A 116 10.16 4.79 2.77
C VAL A 116 10.77 4.96 1.38
N SER A 117 9.94 5.15 0.37
CA SER A 117 10.42 5.47 -0.97
C SER A 117 11.06 6.86 -0.98
N GLN A 118 12.21 6.97 -1.64
CA GLN A 118 12.83 8.27 -1.88
C GLN A 118 12.35 8.81 -3.23
N ALA A 119 11.45 9.77 -3.20
CA ALA A 119 11.21 10.59 -4.37
C ALA A 119 12.41 11.53 -4.53
N LEU A 120 13.06 11.46 -5.69
CA LEU A 120 14.11 12.39 -6.04
C LEU A 120 13.49 13.65 -6.64
N SER A 121 14.20 14.77 -6.48
CA SER A 121 13.82 16.07 -7.04
C SER A 121 13.67 16.09 -8.56
N ASP A 122 14.23 15.11 -9.26
CA ASP A 122 14.17 14.93 -10.72
C ASP A 122 13.00 14.02 -11.19
N GLY A 123 12.16 13.58 -10.25
CA GLY A 123 11.03 12.68 -10.55
C GLY A 123 11.40 11.21 -10.68
N GLU A 124 12.66 10.85 -10.55
CA GLU A 124 13.06 9.45 -10.41
C GLU A 124 12.77 8.94 -9.00
N TYR A 125 12.24 7.72 -8.91
CA TYR A 125 12.02 7.05 -7.64
C TYR A 125 13.14 6.05 -7.41
N LYS A 126 14.00 6.36 -6.43
CA LYS A 126 14.97 5.39 -5.95
C LYS A 126 14.32 4.32 -5.11
N GLU A 127 15.06 3.24 -4.95
CA GLU A 127 14.73 2.13 -4.07
C GLU A 127 14.39 2.64 -2.66
N TYR A 128 13.60 1.85 -1.94
CA TYR A 128 13.21 2.17 -0.58
C TYR A 128 14.41 2.19 0.35
N GLU A 129 14.44 3.18 1.20
CA GLU A 129 15.42 3.28 2.26
C GLU A 129 14.80 2.88 3.58
N ARG A 130 15.51 2.07 4.37
CA ARG A 130 15.05 1.71 5.71
C ARG A 130 15.13 2.93 6.61
N ALA A 131 13.98 3.51 6.92
CA ALA A 131 13.88 4.69 7.76
C ALA A 131 13.96 4.33 9.24
N MET A 132 13.52 3.13 9.63
CA MET A 132 13.46 2.72 11.02
C MET A 132 13.41 1.20 11.15
N LYS A 133 14.02 0.70 12.24
CA LYS A 133 13.82 -0.64 12.75
C LYS A 133 13.38 -0.56 14.21
N VAL A 134 12.31 -1.26 14.53
CA VAL A 134 11.82 -1.40 15.91
C VAL A 134 11.99 -2.85 16.30
N GLU A 135 12.84 -3.12 17.28
CA GLU A 135 12.96 -4.44 17.89
C GLU A 135 11.73 -4.66 18.77
N ALA A 136 10.93 -5.64 18.43
CA ALA A 136 9.74 -5.99 19.19
C ALA A 136 9.38 -7.45 18.90
N SER A 137 9.19 -8.24 19.93
CA SER A 137 8.66 -9.59 19.77
C SER A 137 7.19 -9.53 19.40
N MET A 138 6.85 -9.90 18.17
CA MET A 138 5.46 -9.94 17.72
C MET A 138 4.65 -11.00 18.49
N ILE A 139 5.31 -12.04 18.98
CA ILE A 139 4.67 -13.07 19.83
C ILE A 139 4.29 -12.47 21.18
N GLU A 140 5.24 -11.79 21.84
CA GLU A 140 4.97 -11.08 23.10
C GLU A 140 3.89 -10.01 22.95
N PHE A 141 3.94 -9.28 21.84
CA PHE A 141 2.94 -8.28 21.52
C PHE A 141 1.55 -8.89 21.36
N ALA A 142 1.42 -10.00 20.62
CA ALA A 142 0.15 -10.71 20.47
C ALA A 142 -0.40 -11.26 21.80
N GLN A 143 0.50 -11.68 22.71
CA GLN A 143 0.15 -12.21 24.03
C GLN A 143 -0.19 -11.09 25.04
N ASN A 144 0.51 -9.95 24.95
CA ASN A 144 0.38 -8.81 25.87
C ASN A 144 -0.15 -7.56 25.17
N ASN A 145 -1.26 -7.70 24.44
CA ASN A 145 -1.88 -6.62 23.69
C ASN A 145 -2.56 -5.58 24.61
N THR A 146 -1.74 -4.81 25.32
CA THR A 146 -2.21 -3.71 26.18
C THR A 146 -2.14 -2.37 25.46
N LYS A 147 -2.96 -1.39 25.89
CA LYS A 147 -2.89 -0.01 25.37
C LYS A 147 -1.48 0.60 25.46
N GLU A 148 -0.72 0.23 26.47
CA GLU A 148 0.64 0.71 26.67
C GLU A 148 1.61 0.13 25.63
N ASN A 149 1.52 -1.17 25.33
CA ASN A 149 2.32 -1.80 24.29
C ASN A 149 1.95 -1.27 22.90
N LEU A 150 0.67 -1.07 22.61
CA LEU A 150 0.20 -0.45 21.38
C LEU A 150 0.78 0.96 21.21
N LYS A 151 0.79 1.76 22.27
CA LYS A 151 1.37 3.11 22.26
C LYS A 151 2.89 3.05 22.01
N LYS A 152 3.60 2.16 22.70
CA LYS A 152 5.05 1.99 22.59
C LYS A 152 5.47 1.58 21.17
N ILE A 153 4.71 0.71 20.52
CA ILE A 153 4.93 0.30 19.12
C ILE A 153 4.53 1.42 18.15
N GLY A 154 3.47 2.18 18.44
CA GLY A 154 3.00 3.28 17.59
C GLY A 154 3.89 4.52 17.63
N GLU A 155 4.59 4.80 18.73
CA GLU A 155 5.45 5.99 18.88
C GLU A 155 6.51 6.16 17.76
N PRO A 156 7.23 5.11 17.33
CA PRO A 156 8.17 5.22 16.23
C PRO A 156 7.52 5.66 14.91
N PHE A 157 6.30 5.18 14.61
CA PHE A 157 5.57 5.54 13.39
C PHE A 157 5.19 7.02 13.39
N VAL A 158 4.76 7.56 14.53
CA VAL A 158 4.46 9.00 14.69
C VAL A 158 5.72 9.84 14.47
N LYS A 159 6.90 9.37 14.92
CA LYS A 159 8.18 10.07 14.71
C LYS A 159 8.59 10.07 13.22
N VAL A 160 8.35 8.98 12.49
CA VAL A 160 8.62 8.91 11.05
C VAL A 160 7.71 9.89 10.29
N HIS A 161 6.42 9.88 10.57
CA HIS A 161 5.46 10.79 9.96
C HIS A 161 5.88 12.26 10.13
N LYS A 162 6.22 12.67 11.33
CA LYS A 162 6.69 14.03 11.60
C LYS A 162 8.00 14.40 10.88
N LYS A 163 8.88 13.42 10.61
CA LYS A 163 10.10 13.66 9.82
C LYS A 163 9.79 13.83 8.33
N VAL A 164 8.85 13.07 7.80
CA VAL A 164 8.41 13.16 6.41
C VAL A 164 7.71 14.51 6.18
N GLU A 165 6.78 14.91 7.05
CA GLU A 165 6.13 16.22 6.97
C GLU A 165 7.12 17.40 7.00
N LYS A 166 8.14 17.34 7.86
CA LYS A 166 9.17 18.38 7.92
C LYS A 166 10.05 18.47 6.67
N LYS A 167 10.26 17.36 5.95
CA LYS A 167 11.02 17.36 4.69
C LYS A 167 10.21 17.91 3.52
N HIS A 168 8.90 17.76 3.54
CA HIS A 168 8.00 18.20 2.46
C HIS A 168 7.29 19.54 2.75
N GLY A 169 7.35 20.05 3.97
CA GLY A 169 6.74 21.32 4.39
C GLY A 169 7.70 22.50 4.52
N ALA A 170 8.92 22.37 3.99
CA ALA A 170 9.96 23.42 4.00
C ALA A 170 10.28 23.94 2.58
N GLU A 171 9.24 23.99 1.72
CA GLU A 171 9.23 24.76 0.48
C GLU A 171 8.23 25.90 0.58
#